data_f455dd8ff838c3c8cbc67496c2a10e33
#
_entry.id   f455dd8ff838c3c8cbc67496c2a10e33
#
_cell.length_a   1.000
_cell.length_b   1.000
_cell.length_c   1.000
_cell.angle_alpha   90.00
_cell.angle_beta   90.00
_cell.angle_gamma   90.00
#
_symmetry.space_group_name_H-M   'P 1'
#
loop_
_entity.id
_entity.type
_entity.pdbx_description
1 polymer ?
#
loop_
_entity_poly.entity_id
_entity_poly.type
_entity_poly.pdbx_seq_one_letter_code
_entity_poly.pdbx_strand_id
1 'polypeptide(L)'
;MAELGPLCVGIDPSPALLGRFELPDSPDGLRAFCEICIEALSGVVAVVKPQVAFFERHGAAGLAAFERVVAVARDAGMLVIADAKRGDIASSAEAYADAWFRGPLAADALTASPYVGVDALLPMVLAARATGRGLIVVVTSSNPEGREVQGAVLCDGSTVEQAILGRIGQWNAEELAAPAGPGRAGLGRAGPGRAGPGGAGPGPALGSVGAVVGATGGTPPQGLGELGGVVLAPGLGAQGATVSDVARRFSGCPPRSVLPAASRGLLSCGPEGLHAAAGRLRDELAAVLP
;
A
#
# COMPACT_ATOMS: atom_id res chain seq x y z
N MET A 1 0.37 -1.88 -12.56
CA MET A 1 1.82 -2.02 -12.30
C MET A 1 2.59 -2.49 -13.54
N ALA A 2 2.09 -3.43 -14.33
CA ALA A 2 2.83 -3.91 -15.51
C ALA A 2 3.17 -2.82 -16.56
N GLU A 3 2.32 -1.81 -16.71
CA GLU A 3 2.49 -0.74 -17.70
C GLU A 3 3.01 0.57 -17.11
N LEU A 4 2.71 0.86 -15.83
CA LEU A 4 3.02 2.12 -15.17
C LEU A 4 4.09 1.99 -14.07
N GLY A 5 4.84 0.87 -14.04
CA GLY A 5 5.94 0.66 -13.10
C GLY A 5 5.53 0.44 -11.64
N PRO A 6 6.52 0.29 -10.73
CA PRO A 6 6.28 -0.16 -9.36
C PRO A 6 6.04 0.97 -8.35
N LEU A 7 5.93 2.25 -8.75
CA LEU A 7 5.81 3.36 -7.82
C LEU A 7 4.40 3.49 -7.24
N CYS A 8 4.31 3.57 -5.90
CA CYS A 8 3.12 4.01 -5.17
C CYS A 8 3.32 5.46 -4.69
N VAL A 9 2.38 6.34 -5.00
CA VAL A 9 2.44 7.72 -4.50
C VAL A 9 1.51 7.88 -3.29
N GLY A 10 2.12 8.26 -2.15
CA GLY A 10 1.37 8.63 -0.96
C GLY A 10 0.72 10.00 -1.14
N ILE A 11 -0.58 10.08 -0.83
CA ILE A 11 -1.34 11.34 -0.81
C ILE A 11 -1.60 11.69 0.65
N ASP A 12 -0.78 12.59 1.18
CA ASP A 12 -0.71 12.94 2.60
C ASP A 12 -1.07 14.44 2.79
N PRO A 13 -2.37 14.82 2.76
CA PRO A 13 -2.81 16.22 2.77
C PRO A 13 -2.62 16.86 4.15
N SER A 14 -1.36 17.02 4.58
CA SER A 14 -1.02 17.73 5.81
C SER A 14 -1.28 19.24 5.66
N PRO A 15 -1.51 19.99 6.76
CA PRO A 15 -1.69 21.44 6.70
C PRO A 15 -0.57 22.17 5.93
N ALA A 16 0.67 21.70 6.09
CA ALA A 16 1.82 22.27 5.38
C ALA A 16 1.77 22.03 3.87
N LEU A 17 1.30 20.86 3.43
CA LEU A 17 1.13 20.56 2.00
C LEU A 17 -0.09 21.27 1.42
N LEU A 18 -1.20 21.33 2.15
CA LEU A 18 -2.36 22.13 1.73
C LEU A 18 -1.95 23.59 1.49
N GLY A 19 -1.19 24.20 2.43
CA GLY A 19 -0.69 25.55 2.27
C GLY A 19 0.22 25.74 1.06
N ARG A 20 1.03 24.74 0.67
CA ARG A 20 1.85 24.79 -0.56
C ARG A 20 1.00 24.76 -1.84
N PHE A 21 -0.17 24.17 -1.78
CA PHE A 21 -1.13 24.13 -2.88
C PHE A 21 -2.15 25.28 -2.81
N GLU A 22 -1.94 26.26 -1.91
CA GLU A 22 -2.81 27.40 -1.68
C GLU A 22 -4.25 26.98 -1.33
N LEU A 23 -4.41 25.85 -0.66
CA LEU A 23 -5.69 25.26 -0.27
C LEU A 23 -5.94 25.43 1.24
N PRO A 24 -7.20 25.64 1.65
CA PRO A 24 -7.54 25.73 3.06
C PRO A 24 -7.39 24.38 3.77
N ASP A 25 -7.07 24.42 5.07
CA ASP A 25 -7.10 23.23 5.93
C ASP A 25 -8.54 22.89 6.34
N SER A 26 -9.27 22.29 5.42
CA SER A 26 -10.69 21.95 5.53
C SER A 26 -11.00 20.70 4.72
N PRO A 27 -12.17 20.04 4.90
CA PRO A 27 -12.59 18.91 4.07
C PRO A 27 -12.61 19.21 2.57
N ASP A 28 -13.00 20.42 2.18
CA ASP A 28 -12.98 20.86 0.77
C ASP A 28 -11.55 21.00 0.26
N GLY A 29 -10.64 21.57 1.07
CA GLY A 29 -9.22 21.66 0.74
C GLY A 29 -8.58 20.28 0.61
N LEU A 30 -8.91 19.32 1.49
CA LEU A 30 -8.46 17.92 1.36
C LEU A 30 -8.91 17.33 0.02
N ARG A 31 -10.20 17.51 -0.32
CA ARG A 31 -10.76 17.00 -1.58
C ARG A 31 -10.06 17.60 -2.78
N ALA A 32 -9.95 18.93 -2.84
CA ALA A 32 -9.29 19.63 -3.94
C ALA A 32 -7.81 19.21 -4.10
N PHE A 33 -7.06 19.10 -3.00
CA PHE A 33 -5.69 18.63 -3.00
C PHE A 33 -5.55 17.23 -3.61
N CYS A 34 -6.41 16.31 -3.20
CA CYS A 34 -6.37 14.94 -3.70
C CYS A 34 -6.77 14.84 -5.17
N GLU A 35 -7.77 15.61 -5.61
CA GLU A 35 -8.19 15.67 -7.01
C GLU A 35 -7.05 16.20 -7.90
N ILE A 36 -6.38 17.27 -7.49
CA ILE A 36 -5.18 17.79 -8.18
C ILE A 36 -4.06 16.74 -8.26
N CYS A 37 -3.79 16.05 -7.14
CA CYS A 37 -2.77 15.00 -7.12
C CYS A 37 -3.14 13.84 -8.05
N ILE A 38 -4.38 13.37 -8.03
CA ILE A 38 -4.86 12.26 -8.87
C ILE A 38 -4.78 12.64 -10.35
N GLU A 39 -5.19 13.85 -10.71
CA GLU A 39 -5.08 14.37 -12.08
C GLU A 39 -3.63 14.37 -12.56
N ALA A 40 -2.72 14.95 -11.76
CA ALA A 40 -1.30 15.00 -12.08
C ALA A 40 -0.63 13.63 -12.17
N LEU A 41 -1.12 12.63 -11.44
CA LEU A 41 -0.56 11.27 -11.40
C LEU A 41 -1.22 10.31 -12.40
N SER A 42 -2.34 10.70 -13.01
CA SER A 42 -3.05 9.88 -13.99
C SER A 42 -2.17 9.55 -15.19
N GLY A 43 -2.13 8.26 -15.56
CA GLY A 43 -1.26 7.75 -16.62
C GLY A 43 0.23 7.66 -16.25
N VAL A 44 0.63 8.14 -15.06
CA VAL A 44 2.02 8.08 -14.57
C VAL A 44 2.23 6.94 -13.59
N VAL A 45 1.32 6.76 -12.62
CA VAL A 45 1.41 5.69 -11.62
C VAL A 45 0.13 4.87 -11.56
N ALA A 46 0.27 3.59 -11.23
CA ALA A 46 -0.88 2.68 -11.11
C ALA A 46 -1.51 2.71 -9.72
N VAL A 47 -0.80 3.18 -8.69
CA VAL A 47 -1.22 3.03 -7.29
C VAL A 47 -1.03 4.34 -6.54
N VAL A 48 -2.08 4.77 -5.85
CA VAL A 48 -2.05 5.87 -4.88
C VAL A 48 -2.40 5.36 -3.48
N LYS A 49 -1.85 6.03 -2.47
CA LYS A 49 -2.02 5.64 -1.07
C LYS A 49 -2.39 6.85 -0.21
N PRO A 50 -3.66 7.24 -0.15
CA PRO A 50 -4.10 8.29 0.75
C PRO A 50 -3.93 7.86 2.22
N GLN A 51 -3.34 8.76 3.03
CA GLN A 51 -3.16 8.57 4.46
C GLN A 51 -4.43 8.97 5.20
N VAL A 52 -5.16 7.99 5.70
CA VAL A 52 -6.51 8.15 6.26
C VAL A 52 -6.56 9.10 7.46
N ALA A 53 -5.52 9.14 8.27
CA ALA A 53 -5.46 10.02 9.46
C ALA A 53 -5.68 11.50 9.12
N PHE A 54 -5.26 11.97 7.94
CA PHE A 54 -5.51 13.36 7.53
C PHE A 54 -6.98 13.65 7.21
N PHE A 55 -7.74 12.64 6.87
CA PHE A 55 -9.18 12.74 6.64
C PHE A 55 -9.95 12.60 7.96
N GLU A 56 -9.58 11.62 8.79
CA GLU A 56 -10.21 11.37 10.09
C GLU A 56 -10.20 12.59 11.02
N ARG A 57 -9.13 13.41 10.97
CA ARG A 57 -9.05 14.65 11.77
C ARG A 57 -10.16 15.65 11.48
N HIS A 58 -10.87 15.54 10.37
CA HIS A 58 -12.02 16.35 10.01
C HIS A 58 -13.37 15.63 10.24
N GLY A 59 -13.37 14.50 10.96
CA GLY A 59 -14.57 13.75 11.30
C GLY A 59 -15.33 13.24 10.08
N ALA A 60 -16.65 13.24 10.15
CA ALA A 60 -17.51 12.71 9.09
C ALA A 60 -17.31 13.42 7.75
N ALA A 61 -17.09 14.74 7.74
CA ALA A 61 -16.84 15.49 6.51
C ALA A 61 -15.50 15.09 5.84
N GLY A 62 -14.48 14.80 6.65
CA GLY A 62 -13.21 14.29 6.14
C GLY A 62 -13.35 12.89 5.55
N LEU A 63 -14.10 11.99 6.18
CA LEU A 63 -14.37 10.67 5.65
C LEU A 63 -15.18 10.72 4.33
N ALA A 64 -16.15 11.63 4.22
CA ALA A 64 -16.87 11.86 2.96
C ALA A 64 -15.92 12.37 1.86
N ALA A 65 -14.93 13.22 2.20
CA ALA A 65 -13.88 13.60 1.26
C ALA A 65 -13.04 12.40 0.83
N PHE A 66 -12.70 11.49 1.75
CA PHE A 66 -11.99 10.25 1.43
C PHE A 66 -12.76 9.35 0.46
N GLU A 67 -14.07 9.15 0.66
CA GLU A 67 -14.93 8.40 -0.28
C GLU A 67 -14.84 8.97 -1.70
N ARG A 68 -14.91 10.31 -1.81
CA ARG A 68 -14.77 10.99 -3.09
C ARG A 68 -13.40 10.75 -3.73
N VAL A 69 -12.31 10.80 -2.94
CA VAL A 69 -10.95 10.55 -3.41
C VAL A 69 -10.81 9.12 -3.97
N VAL A 70 -11.37 8.13 -3.28
CA VAL A 70 -11.37 6.72 -3.76
C VAL A 70 -12.10 6.61 -5.10
N ALA A 71 -13.26 7.27 -5.25
CA ALA A 71 -14.03 7.26 -6.50
C ALA A 71 -13.25 7.90 -7.65
N VAL A 72 -12.70 9.10 -7.46
CA VAL A 72 -11.93 9.83 -8.48
C VAL A 72 -10.68 9.07 -8.91
N ALA A 73 -9.94 8.49 -7.96
CA ALA A 73 -8.76 7.69 -8.28
C ALA A 73 -9.12 6.44 -9.11
N ARG A 74 -10.23 5.79 -8.77
CA ARG A 74 -10.74 4.64 -9.52
C ARG A 74 -11.18 5.02 -10.93
N ASP A 75 -11.89 6.14 -11.09
CA ASP A 75 -12.31 6.67 -12.40
C ASP A 75 -11.09 7.01 -13.27
N ALA A 76 -10.00 7.48 -12.65
CA ALA A 76 -8.70 7.69 -13.31
C ALA A 76 -7.93 6.39 -13.60
N GLY A 77 -8.48 5.22 -13.27
CA GLY A 77 -7.87 3.91 -13.51
C GLY A 77 -6.76 3.52 -12.54
N MET A 78 -6.67 4.19 -11.38
CA MET A 78 -5.69 3.90 -10.34
C MET A 78 -6.23 2.93 -9.30
N LEU A 79 -5.35 2.14 -8.69
CA LEU A 79 -5.62 1.38 -7.48
C LEU A 79 -5.39 2.26 -6.24
N VAL A 80 -6.23 2.10 -5.24
CA VAL A 80 -6.17 2.86 -3.99
C VAL A 80 -5.82 1.95 -2.82
N ILE A 81 -4.73 2.26 -2.11
CA ILE A 81 -4.39 1.67 -0.83
C ILE A 81 -4.84 2.62 0.28
N ALA A 82 -5.84 2.27 1.07
CA ALA A 82 -6.20 3.03 2.27
C ALA A 82 -5.16 2.81 3.36
N ASP A 83 -4.35 3.84 3.66
CA ASP A 83 -3.33 3.75 4.71
C ASP A 83 -3.95 4.09 6.08
N ALA A 84 -4.70 3.13 6.64
CA ALA A 84 -5.49 3.32 7.85
C ALA A 84 -4.97 2.52 9.06
N LYS A 85 -4.09 1.53 8.83
CA LYS A 85 -3.47 0.69 9.87
C LYS A 85 -4.48 0.15 10.88
N ARG A 86 -5.62 -0.38 10.38
CA ARG A 86 -6.67 -0.97 11.22
C ARG A 86 -6.22 -2.33 11.77
N GLY A 87 -6.77 -2.70 12.92
CA GLY A 87 -6.54 -4.01 13.53
C GLY A 87 -7.33 -4.10 14.83
N ASP A 88 -8.09 -5.20 14.97
CA ASP A 88 -8.87 -5.50 16.16
C ASP A 88 -9.17 -7.01 16.17
N ILE A 89 -9.94 -7.47 17.16
CA ILE A 89 -10.33 -8.85 17.37
C ILE A 89 -11.81 -9.08 17.01
N ALA A 90 -12.14 -10.32 16.66
CA ALA A 90 -13.50 -10.82 16.52
C ALA A 90 -14.43 -9.89 15.69
N SER A 91 -15.61 -9.55 16.20
CA SER A 91 -16.62 -8.72 15.50
C SER A 91 -16.14 -7.30 15.15
N SER A 92 -15.21 -6.73 15.91
CA SER A 92 -14.60 -5.45 15.57
C SER A 92 -13.73 -5.55 14.31
N ALA A 93 -12.97 -6.64 14.16
CA ALA A 93 -12.22 -6.91 12.94
C ALA A 93 -13.13 -7.10 11.72
N GLU A 94 -14.27 -7.79 11.90
CA GLU A 94 -15.31 -7.94 10.88
C GLU A 94 -15.92 -6.59 10.49
N ALA A 95 -16.23 -5.72 11.45
CA ALA A 95 -16.77 -4.39 11.20
C ALA A 95 -15.78 -3.50 10.42
N TYR A 96 -14.49 -3.57 10.74
CA TYR A 96 -13.46 -2.91 9.93
C TYR A 96 -13.41 -3.48 8.51
N ALA A 97 -13.49 -4.80 8.36
CA ALA A 97 -13.50 -5.42 7.04
C ALA A 97 -14.70 -4.96 6.20
N ASP A 98 -15.88 -4.87 6.79
CA ASP A 98 -17.08 -4.38 6.11
C ASP A 98 -16.93 -2.92 5.67
N ALA A 99 -16.45 -2.05 6.56
CA ALA A 99 -16.26 -0.63 6.25
C ALA A 99 -15.27 -0.42 5.10
N TRP A 100 -14.13 -1.13 5.11
CA TRP A 100 -13.01 -0.88 4.20
C TRP A 100 -13.00 -1.75 2.95
N PHE A 101 -13.76 -2.84 2.90
CA PHE A 101 -13.81 -3.73 1.73
C PHE A 101 -15.20 -3.80 1.06
N ARG A 102 -16.28 -3.38 1.74
CA ARG A 102 -17.65 -3.46 1.19
C ARG A 102 -18.41 -2.15 1.24
N GLY A 103 -18.09 -1.28 2.21
CA GLY A 103 -18.75 0.01 2.42
C GLY A 103 -18.30 1.10 1.44
N PRO A 104 -18.78 2.33 1.65
CA PRO A 104 -18.41 3.48 0.83
C PRO A 104 -16.90 3.81 0.85
N LEU A 105 -16.21 3.51 1.96
CA LEU A 105 -14.76 3.69 2.10
C LEU A 105 -13.93 2.63 1.35
N ALA A 106 -14.59 1.69 0.68
CA ALA A 106 -13.94 0.50 0.11
C ALA A 106 -12.83 0.85 -0.88
N ALA A 107 -11.58 0.66 -0.47
CA ALA A 107 -10.38 0.79 -1.29
C ALA A 107 -9.94 -0.56 -1.87
N ASP A 108 -8.98 -0.58 -2.79
CA ASP A 108 -8.47 -1.81 -3.40
C ASP A 108 -7.57 -2.60 -2.43
N ALA A 109 -6.93 -1.89 -1.48
CA ALA A 109 -6.24 -2.50 -0.37
C ALA A 109 -6.33 -1.64 0.89
N LEU A 110 -6.14 -2.28 2.05
CA LEU A 110 -6.13 -1.65 3.37
C LEU A 110 -4.83 -2.00 4.09
N THR A 111 -4.19 -1.03 4.74
CA THR A 111 -3.11 -1.34 5.67
C THR A 111 -3.67 -1.74 7.04
N ALA A 112 -3.06 -2.77 7.66
CA ALA A 112 -3.49 -3.31 8.94
C ALA A 112 -2.34 -3.40 9.95
N SER A 113 -2.66 -3.18 11.23
CA SER A 113 -1.74 -3.34 12.35
C SER A 113 -1.92 -4.70 13.01
N PRO A 114 -0.88 -5.53 13.15
CA PRO A 114 -0.96 -6.85 13.78
C PRO A 114 -0.74 -6.81 15.29
N TYR A 115 -0.72 -5.66 15.94
CA TYR A 115 -0.35 -5.53 17.36
C TYR A 115 -1.24 -6.34 18.31
N VAL A 116 -2.50 -6.55 17.96
CA VAL A 116 -3.43 -7.40 18.73
C VAL A 116 -3.27 -8.91 18.44
N GLY A 117 -2.24 -9.29 17.72
CA GLY A 117 -1.98 -10.64 17.22
C GLY A 117 -2.29 -10.77 15.72
N VAL A 118 -1.36 -11.34 14.98
CA VAL A 118 -1.53 -11.45 13.51
C VAL A 118 -2.75 -12.29 13.14
N ASP A 119 -3.05 -13.37 13.87
CA ASP A 119 -4.21 -14.22 13.61
C ASP A 119 -5.56 -13.54 13.88
N ALA A 120 -5.58 -12.50 14.71
CA ALA A 120 -6.78 -11.68 14.90
C ALA A 120 -7.23 -10.96 13.62
N LEU A 121 -6.33 -10.79 12.65
CA LEU A 121 -6.64 -10.19 11.35
C LEU A 121 -7.32 -11.16 10.36
N LEU A 122 -7.49 -12.46 10.72
CA LEU A 122 -8.06 -13.47 9.81
C LEU A 122 -9.43 -13.07 9.24
N PRO A 123 -10.39 -12.49 9.99
CA PRO A 123 -11.64 -11.99 9.41
C PRO A 123 -11.41 -10.96 8.28
N MET A 124 -10.44 -10.07 8.44
CA MET A 124 -10.09 -9.08 7.42
C MET A 124 -9.43 -9.73 6.19
N VAL A 125 -8.59 -10.76 6.38
CA VAL A 125 -7.99 -11.56 5.30
C VAL A 125 -9.09 -12.25 4.48
N LEU A 126 -10.02 -12.92 5.15
CA LEU A 126 -11.12 -13.62 4.48
C LEU A 126 -12.03 -12.65 3.71
N ALA A 127 -12.33 -11.48 4.29
CA ALA A 127 -13.12 -10.45 3.61
C ALA A 127 -12.38 -9.85 2.39
N ALA A 128 -11.07 -9.61 2.49
CA ALA A 128 -10.25 -9.16 1.37
C ALA A 128 -10.30 -10.16 0.22
N ARG A 129 -10.11 -11.45 0.50
CA ARG A 129 -10.23 -12.54 -0.48
C ARG A 129 -11.60 -12.58 -1.14
N ALA A 130 -12.67 -12.53 -0.33
CA ALA A 130 -14.06 -12.61 -0.82
C ALA A 130 -14.45 -11.43 -1.72
N THR A 131 -13.79 -10.28 -1.56
CA THR A 131 -14.07 -9.05 -2.32
C THR A 131 -13.05 -8.77 -3.43
N GLY A 132 -12.05 -9.65 -3.61
CA GLY A 132 -10.97 -9.44 -4.58
C GLY A 132 -10.06 -8.25 -4.25
N ARG A 133 -9.92 -7.92 -2.94
CA ARG A 133 -9.13 -6.80 -2.42
C ARG A 133 -7.89 -7.30 -1.69
N GLY A 134 -7.03 -6.37 -1.24
CA GLY A 134 -5.82 -6.69 -0.51
C GLY A 134 -5.81 -6.22 0.93
N LEU A 135 -5.16 -7.00 1.81
CA LEU A 135 -4.80 -6.57 3.15
C LEU A 135 -3.27 -6.46 3.24
N ILE A 136 -2.74 -5.29 3.62
CA ILE A 136 -1.29 -5.08 3.72
C ILE A 136 -0.93 -4.89 5.19
N VAL A 137 -0.32 -5.91 5.79
CA VAL A 137 -0.03 -5.95 7.23
C VAL A 137 1.29 -5.23 7.53
N VAL A 138 1.31 -4.39 8.55
CA VAL A 138 2.54 -3.72 9.00
C VAL A 138 3.46 -4.75 9.66
N VAL A 139 4.61 -4.99 9.05
CA VAL A 139 5.66 -5.87 9.57
C VAL A 139 6.79 -5.04 10.15
N THR A 140 7.38 -4.14 9.35
CA THR A 140 8.31 -3.15 9.84
C THR A 140 7.93 -1.76 9.36
N SER A 141 7.95 -0.80 10.26
CA SER A 141 7.77 0.61 9.94
C SER A 141 9.09 1.29 9.62
N SER A 142 9.02 2.47 8.97
CA SER A 142 10.21 3.24 8.62
C SER A 142 10.78 4.10 9.75
N ASN A 143 10.07 4.22 10.87
CA ASN A 143 10.50 4.98 12.05
C ASN A 143 11.33 4.12 13.01
N PRO A 144 12.33 4.70 13.69
CA PRO A 144 13.25 3.95 14.55
C PRO A 144 12.57 3.35 15.79
N GLU A 145 11.55 3.98 16.35
CA GLU A 145 10.84 3.54 17.55
C GLU A 145 10.17 2.17 17.37
N GLY A 146 9.77 1.83 16.13
CA GLY A 146 9.15 0.55 15.83
C GLY A 146 10.04 -0.66 16.12
N ARG A 147 11.36 -0.48 16.14
CA ARG A 147 12.33 -1.58 16.30
C ARG A 147 12.22 -2.32 17.63
N GLU A 148 11.86 -1.62 18.71
CA GLU A 148 11.70 -2.23 20.02
C GLU A 148 10.64 -3.33 20.03
N VAL A 149 9.53 -3.12 19.29
CA VAL A 149 8.44 -4.09 19.19
C VAL A 149 8.68 -5.07 18.05
N GLN A 150 9.04 -4.57 16.87
CA GLN A 150 9.12 -5.38 15.64
C GLN A 150 10.32 -6.34 15.66
N GLY A 151 11.43 -5.92 16.27
CA GLY A 151 12.64 -6.72 16.46
C GLY A 151 12.70 -7.52 17.76
N ALA A 152 11.66 -7.47 18.60
CA ALA A 152 11.64 -8.25 19.85
C ALA A 152 11.68 -9.75 19.56
N VAL A 153 12.44 -10.48 20.38
CA VAL A 153 12.63 -11.93 20.22
C VAL A 153 11.55 -12.69 20.98
N LEU A 154 10.89 -13.60 20.30
CA LEU A 154 9.88 -14.50 20.86
C LEU A 154 10.51 -15.72 21.54
N CYS A 155 9.70 -16.49 22.28
CA CYS A 155 10.17 -17.67 23.02
C CYS A 155 10.79 -18.75 22.15
N ASP A 156 10.44 -18.82 20.87
CA ASP A 156 10.98 -19.76 19.88
C ASP A 156 12.27 -19.27 19.20
N GLY A 157 12.74 -18.08 19.56
CA GLY A 157 13.95 -17.45 19.02
C GLY A 157 13.72 -16.64 17.74
N SER A 158 12.52 -16.65 17.16
CA SER A 158 12.17 -15.80 16.03
C SER A 158 11.94 -14.35 16.49
N THR A 159 12.01 -13.37 15.58
CA THR A 159 11.58 -12.01 15.89
C THR A 159 10.07 -11.84 15.58
N VAL A 160 9.46 -10.81 16.20
CA VAL A 160 8.05 -10.47 15.93
C VAL A 160 7.82 -10.26 14.44
N GLU A 161 8.72 -9.53 13.75
CA GLU A 161 8.62 -9.31 12.30
C GLU A 161 8.69 -10.61 11.48
N GLN A 162 9.56 -11.57 11.90
CA GLN A 162 9.65 -12.88 11.24
C GLN A 162 8.39 -13.72 11.45
N ALA A 163 7.84 -13.72 12.66
CA ALA A 163 6.61 -14.45 12.97
C ALA A 163 5.42 -13.91 12.14
N ILE A 164 5.29 -12.58 12.01
CA ILE A 164 4.24 -11.95 11.20
C ILE A 164 4.43 -12.30 9.72
N LEU A 165 5.65 -12.19 9.16
CA LEU A 165 5.93 -12.55 7.78
C LEU A 165 5.63 -14.01 7.48
N GLY A 166 6.08 -14.92 8.35
CA GLY A 166 5.81 -16.35 8.22
C GLY A 166 4.32 -16.65 8.17
N ARG A 167 3.51 -15.98 9.01
CA ARG A 167 2.06 -16.16 9.01
C ARG A 167 1.40 -15.64 7.73
N ILE A 168 1.83 -14.48 7.24
CA ILE A 168 1.35 -13.95 5.95
C ILE A 168 1.70 -14.90 4.81
N GLY A 169 2.94 -15.42 4.78
CA GLY A 169 3.38 -16.39 3.78
C GLY A 169 2.53 -17.65 3.77
N GLN A 170 2.17 -18.18 4.94
CA GLN A 170 1.25 -19.32 5.08
C GLN A 170 -0.12 -19.01 4.47
N TRP A 171 -0.74 -17.87 4.82
CA TRP A 171 -2.02 -17.46 4.25
C TRP A 171 -1.98 -17.35 2.72
N ASN A 172 -0.92 -16.75 2.17
CA ASN A 172 -0.77 -16.64 0.73
C ASN A 172 -0.55 -17.99 0.06
N ALA A 173 0.25 -18.89 0.67
CA ALA A 173 0.47 -20.24 0.15
C ALA A 173 -0.86 -21.04 0.12
N GLU A 174 -1.66 -20.99 1.18
CA GLU A 174 -2.99 -21.60 1.24
C GLU A 174 -3.91 -21.06 0.13
N GLU A 175 -3.93 -19.73 -0.06
CA GLU A 175 -4.73 -19.09 -1.10
C GLU A 175 -4.29 -19.49 -2.50
N LEU A 176 -2.98 -19.53 -2.75
CA LEU A 176 -2.42 -19.84 -4.06
C LEU A 176 -2.58 -21.33 -4.43
N ALA A 177 -2.60 -22.22 -3.44
CA ALA A 177 -2.86 -23.64 -3.61
C ALA A 177 -4.36 -23.97 -3.82
N ALA A 178 -5.26 -23.11 -3.39
CA ALA A 178 -6.70 -23.32 -3.54
C ALA A 178 -7.13 -23.22 -5.02
N PRO A 179 -8.13 -24.03 -5.48
CA PRO A 179 -8.68 -23.90 -6.82
C PRO A 179 -9.17 -22.47 -7.08
N ALA A 180 -8.99 -21.97 -8.30
CA ALA A 180 -9.45 -20.64 -8.68
C ALA A 180 -11.00 -20.54 -8.58
N GLY A 181 -11.49 -19.95 -7.50
CA GLY A 181 -12.90 -19.63 -7.31
C GLY A 181 -13.29 -18.31 -8.02
N PRO A 182 -14.61 -18.09 -8.28
CA PRO A 182 -15.10 -16.81 -8.77
C PRO A 182 -14.81 -15.74 -7.70
N GLY A 183 -14.00 -14.72 -8.03
CA GLY A 183 -13.60 -13.62 -7.13
C GLY A 183 -12.11 -13.52 -6.85
N ARG A 184 -11.28 -14.42 -7.36
CA ARG A 184 -9.84 -14.37 -7.19
C ARG A 184 -9.21 -13.28 -8.08
N ALA A 185 -9.41 -12.03 -7.71
CA ALA A 185 -8.67 -10.88 -8.24
C ALA A 185 -7.71 -10.40 -7.13
N GLY A 186 -6.59 -11.08 -6.94
CA GLY A 186 -5.52 -10.58 -6.08
C GLY A 186 -4.94 -9.27 -6.65
N LEU A 187 -4.25 -8.47 -5.82
CA LEU A 187 -3.54 -7.23 -6.20
C LEU A 187 -2.59 -7.38 -7.42
N GLY A 188 -2.36 -8.60 -7.89
CA GLY A 188 -1.56 -8.92 -9.08
C GLY A 188 -2.34 -9.17 -10.36
N ARG A 189 -3.69 -9.16 -10.38
CA ARG A 189 -4.48 -9.32 -11.59
C ARG A 189 -5.24 -8.04 -11.92
N ALA A 190 -4.95 -7.43 -13.05
CA ALA A 190 -5.81 -6.46 -13.69
C ALA A 190 -7.21 -7.09 -13.87
N GLY A 191 -8.26 -6.34 -13.48
CA GLY A 191 -9.66 -6.78 -13.66
C GLY A 191 -9.96 -7.14 -15.12
N PRO A 192 -11.03 -7.90 -15.39
CA PRO A 192 -11.41 -8.28 -16.73
C PRO A 192 -11.76 -7.02 -17.56
N GLY A 193 -10.86 -6.64 -18.48
CA GLY A 193 -11.14 -5.55 -19.41
C GLY A 193 -9.96 -4.69 -19.87
N ARG A 194 -8.75 -4.88 -19.37
CA ARG A 194 -7.57 -4.13 -19.85
C ARG A 194 -6.39 -5.07 -20.15
N ALA A 195 -6.46 -5.76 -21.26
CA ALA A 195 -5.29 -6.26 -21.95
C ALA A 195 -4.85 -5.19 -22.95
N GLY A 196 -3.87 -4.36 -22.58
CA GLY A 196 -3.15 -3.49 -23.52
C GLY A 196 -2.13 -4.29 -24.31
N PRO A 197 -1.78 -3.90 -25.54
CA PRO A 197 -0.77 -4.57 -26.35
C PRO A 197 0.63 -4.13 -25.91
N GLY A 198 1.28 -4.90 -25.03
CA GLY A 198 2.64 -4.61 -24.56
C GLY A 198 3.25 -5.75 -23.74
N GLY A 199 3.86 -6.64 -24.37
CA GLY A 199 4.64 -7.85 -24.17
C GLY A 199 5.53 -8.03 -22.94
N ALA A 200 5.04 -7.81 -21.71
CA ALA A 200 5.67 -8.38 -20.53
C ALA A 200 4.76 -9.49 -19.99
N GLY A 201 5.26 -10.74 -19.94
CA GLY A 201 4.50 -11.89 -19.45
C GLY A 201 3.85 -11.67 -18.08
N PRO A 202 2.85 -12.47 -17.69
CA PRO A 202 2.21 -12.34 -16.40
C PRO A 202 3.28 -12.49 -15.30
N GLY A 203 3.33 -11.51 -14.39
CA GLY A 203 4.16 -11.62 -13.19
C GLY A 203 3.73 -12.82 -12.33
N PRO A 204 4.49 -13.18 -11.27
CA PRO A 204 4.12 -14.25 -10.38
C PRO A 204 2.73 -14.03 -9.81
N ALA A 205 1.97 -15.11 -9.63
CA ALA A 205 0.70 -15.04 -8.93
C ALA A 205 0.97 -14.63 -7.48
N LEU A 206 0.36 -13.52 -7.03
CA LEU A 206 0.47 -13.04 -5.66
C LEU A 206 -0.84 -13.29 -4.92
N GLY A 207 -0.72 -13.65 -3.63
CA GLY A 207 -1.86 -13.74 -2.73
C GLY A 207 -2.40 -12.37 -2.35
N SER A 208 -3.54 -12.35 -1.66
CA SER A 208 -4.25 -11.15 -1.26
C SER A 208 -3.64 -10.41 -0.06
N VAL A 209 -2.68 -11.05 0.65
CA VAL A 209 -2.08 -10.46 1.84
C VAL A 209 -0.67 -9.98 1.55
N GLY A 210 -0.45 -8.68 1.67
CA GLY A 210 0.85 -8.04 1.54
C GLY A 210 1.48 -7.69 2.88
N ALA A 211 2.71 -7.18 2.83
CA ALA A 211 3.45 -6.70 3.99
C ALA A 211 3.93 -5.26 3.79
N VAL A 212 3.82 -4.42 4.82
CA VAL A 212 4.57 -3.15 4.87
C VAL A 212 5.95 -3.46 5.43
N VAL A 213 6.99 -3.16 4.67
CA VAL A 213 8.38 -3.27 5.10
C VAL A 213 9.12 -1.98 4.75
N GLY A 214 9.54 -1.23 5.77
CA GLY A 214 10.22 0.05 5.56
C GLY A 214 11.44 -0.06 4.65
N ALA A 215 11.59 0.88 3.72
CA ALA A 215 12.75 0.96 2.83
C ALA A 215 14.02 1.45 3.53
N THR A 216 13.87 2.08 4.70
CA THR A 216 14.96 2.52 5.58
C THR A 216 15.40 1.40 6.53
N GLY A 217 16.64 1.46 7.01
CA GLY A 217 17.18 0.52 8.01
C GLY A 217 18.14 -0.51 7.42
N GLY A 218 18.56 -1.46 8.26
CA GLY A 218 19.56 -2.49 7.94
C GLY A 218 19.04 -3.61 7.06
N THR A 219 19.42 -4.86 7.37
CA THR A 219 18.99 -6.08 6.67
C THR A 219 17.45 -6.20 6.68
N PRO A 220 16.82 -6.58 5.55
CA PRO A 220 15.38 -6.85 5.55
C PRO A 220 15.06 -8.07 6.42
N PRO A 221 13.82 -8.19 6.92
CA PRO A 221 13.39 -9.38 7.63
C PRO A 221 13.61 -10.65 6.79
N GLN A 222 14.05 -11.73 7.44
CA GLN A 222 14.18 -13.03 6.78
C GLN A 222 12.80 -13.55 6.33
N GLY A 223 12.77 -14.29 5.22
CA GLY A 223 11.53 -14.86 4.66
C GLY A 223 10.74 -13.90 3.76
N LEU A 224 11.23 -12.69 3.52
CA LEU A 224 10.53 -11.71 2.71
C LEU A 224 10.35 -12.16 1.24
N GLY A 225 11.32 -12.89 0.67
CA GLY A 225 11.23 -13.46 -0.68
C GLY A 225 10.15 -14.54 -0.82
N GLU A 226 9.77 -15.17 0.28
CA GLU A 226 8.78 -16.26 0.35
C GLU A 226 7.38 -15.78 0.72
N LEU A 227 7.20 -14.45 0.88
CA LEU A 227 5.94 -13.85 1.29
C LEU A 227 4.75 -14.26 0.39
N GLY A 228 5.00 -14.44 -0.91
CA GLY A 228 3.93 -14.74 -1.89
C GLY A 228 2.89 -13.62 -2.04
N GLY A 229 3.19 -12.41 -1.59
CA GLY A 229 2.32 -11.23 -1.63
C GLY A 229 3.08 -9.96 -1.98
N VAL A 230 2.37 -8.82 -2.04
CA VAL A 230 2.98 -7.51 -2.32
C VAL A 230 3.74 -6.99 -1.09
N VAL A 231 4.93 -6.45 -1.31
CA VAL A 231 5.71 -5.71 -0.32
C VAL A 231 5.53 -4.22 -0.56
N LEU A 232 4.76 -3.53 0.27
CA LEU A 232 4.69 -2.07 0.28
C LEU A 232 5.90 -1.53 1.05
N ALA A 233 6.77 -0.77 0.37
CA ALA A 233 8.04 -0.30 0.90
C ALA A 233 8.05 1.23 1.09
N PRO A 234 7.51 1.76 2.22
CA PRO A 234 7.56 3.19 2.52
C PRO A 234 8.97 3.62 2.97
N GLY A 235 9.25 4.91 2.79
CA GLY A 235 10.49 5.53 3.26
C GLY A 235 11.38 6.10 2.16
N LEU A 236 10.99 5.95 0.89
CA LEU A 236 11.72 6.48 -0.26
C LEU A 236 11.69 8.02 -0.26
N GLY A 237 12.83 8.63 -0.44
CA GLY A 237 13.00 10.09 -0.50
C GLY A 237 12.97 10.74 0.89
N ALA A 238 11.87 11.35 1.29
CA ALA A 238 11.77 12.19 2.49
C ALA A 238 12.14 11.51 3.84
N GLN A 239 12.18 10.18 3.90
CA GLN A 239 12.62 9.42 5.07
C GLN A 239 14.04 8.86 4.92
N GLY A 240 14.74 9.21 3.86
CA GLY A 240 16.17 8.94 3.66
C GLY A 240 16.53 7.74 2.81
N ALA A 241 15.60 6.86 2.43
CA ALA A 241 15.91 5.78 1.50
C ALA A 241 16.07 6.31 0.06
N THR A 242 17.08 5.82 -0.62
CA THR A 242 17.34 6.07 -2.06
C THR A 242 16.78 4.92 -2.91
N VAL A 243 16.71 5.12 -4.22
CA VAL A 243 16.35 4.07 -5.20
C VAL A 243 17.33 2.88 -5.08
N SER A 244 18.62 3.15 -4.90
CA SER A 244 19.63 2.10 -4.71
C SER A 244 19.46 1.34 -3.41
N ASP A 245 18.99 2.00 -2.34
CA ASP A 245 18.68 1.31 -1.08
C ASP A 245 17.50 0.37 -1.24
N VAL A 246 16.45 0.80 -1.96
CA VAL A 246 15.29 -0.06 -2.30
C VAL A 246 15.75 -1.28 -3.10
N ALA A 247 16.51 -1.08 -4.16
CA ALA A 247 17.02 -2.17 -5.02
C ALA A 247 17.83 -3.19 -4.20
N ARG A 248 18.75 -2.71 -3.38
CA ARG A 248 19.59 -3.57 -2.53
C ARG A 248 18.76 -4.31 -1.49
N ARG A 249 17.87 -3.60 -0.78
CA ARG A 249 17.10 -4.13 0.34
C ARG A 249 16.11 -5.22 -0.09
N PHE A 250 15.52 -5.07 -1.26
CA PHE A 250 14.49 -5.96 -1.77
C PHE A 250 14.97 -6.86 -2.94
N SER A 251 16.29 -7.00 -3.11
CA SER A 251 16.88 -7.82 -4.19
C SER A 251 16.49 -9.31 -4.15
N GLY A 252 16.09 -9.82 -2.96
CA GLY A 252 15.60 -11.20 -2.80
C GLY A 252 14.10 -11.37 -3.02
N CYS A 253 13.36 -10.30 -3.33
CA CYS A 253 11.93 -10.38 -3.59
C CYS A 253 11.64 -10.83 -5.02
N PRO A 254 10.54 -11.55 -5.27
CA PRO A 254 10.14 -11.91 -6.62
C PRO A 254 9.90 -10.67 -7.50
N PRO A 255 10.12 -10.77 -8.81
CA PRO A 255 9.85 -9.67 -9.74
C PRO A 255 8.43 -9.12 -9.57
N ARG A 256 8.29 -7.79 -9.59
CA ARG A 256 7.01 -7.07 -9.49
C ARG A 256 6.24 -7.27 -8.18
N SER A 257 6.87 -7.84 -7.14
CA SER A 257 6.24 -7.96 -5.82
C SER A 257 6.51 -6.75 -4.92
N VAL A 258 7.49 -5.93 -5.23
CA VAL A 258 7.85 -4.74 -4.44
C VAL A 258 7.17 -3.49 -4.98
N LEU A 259 6.53 -2.73 -4.08
CA LEU A 259 5.84 -1.49 -4.35
C LEU A 259 6.45 -0.36 -3.48
N PRO A 260 7.54 0.29 -3.93
CA PRO A 260 8.12 1.42 -3.22
C PRO A 260 7.13 2.57 -3.12
N ALA A 261 7.07 3.20 -1.94
CA ALA A 261 6.15 4.30 -1.69
C ALA A 261 6.90 5.60 -1.38
N ALA A 262 6.59 6.65 -2.14
CA ALA A 262 7.07 8.01 -1.94
C ALA A 262 5.88 8.97 -1.77
N SER A 263 6.02 9.98 -0.92
CA SER A 263 4.97 10.97 -0.68
C SER A 263 5.53 12.38 -0.62
N ARG A 264 5.94 12.87 0.54
CA ARG A 264 6.35 14.27 0.79
C ARG A 264 7.35 14.82 -0.22
N GLY A 265 8.33 14.02 -0.63
CA GLY A 265 9.33 14.44 -1.62
C GLY A 265 8.72 14.79 -2.97
N LEU A 266 7.75 14.00 -3.43
CA LEU A 266 7.01 14.23 -4.67
C LEU A 266 6.00 15.38 -4.53
N LEU A 267 5.18 15.33 -3.48
CA LEU A 267 4.12 16.33 -3.25
C LEU A 267 4.68 17.74 -3.03
N SER A 268 5.92 17.87 -2.50
CA SER A 268 6.57 19.16 -2.33
C SER A 268 7.00 19.84 -3.63
N CYS A 269 6.97 19.13 -4.77
CA CYS A 269 7.18 19.73 -6.08
C CYS A 269 6.01 20.63 -6.56
N GLY A 270 4.89 20.63 -5.82
CA GLY A 270 3.69 21.36 -6.19
C GLY A 270 2.91 20.69 -7.33
N PRO A 271 1.73 21.24 -7.69
CA PRO A 271 0.86 20.64 -8.69
C PRO A 271 1.53 20.54 -10.07
N GLU A 272 2.24 21.56 -10.50
CA GLU A 272 2.90 21.62 -11.82
C GLU A 272 4.10 20.66 -11.92
N GLY A 273 4.83 20.44 -10.82
CA GLY A 273 6.03 19.60 -10.79
C GLY A 273 5.77 18.12 -10.54
N LEU A 274 4.62 17.78 -9.98
CA LEU A 274 4.31 16.44 -9.48
C LEU A 274 4.34 15.37 -10.57
N HIS A 275 3.72 15.64 -11.72
CA HIS A 275 3.68 14.72 -12.87
C HIS A 275 5.10 14.32 -13.32
N ALA A 276 5.95 15.31 -13.59
CA ALA A 276 7.30 15.05 -14.06
C ALA A 276 8.19 14.37 -12.98
N ALA A 277 8.04 14.77 -11.71
CA ALA A 277 8.79 14.17 -10.62
C ALA A 277 8.40 12.70 -10.38
N ALA A 278 7.11 12.38 -10.41
CA ALA A 278 6.61 11.02 -10.30
C ALA A 278 7.06 10.15 -11.48
N GLY A 279 7.02 10.68 -12.71
CA GLY A 279 7.48 9.99 -13.90
C GLY A 279 8.96 9.61 -13.81
N ARG A 280 9.83 10.56 -13.45
CA ARG A 280 11.27 10.28 -13.27
C ARG A 280 11.53 9.22 -12.22
N LEU A 281 10.91 9.34 -11.04
CA LEU A 281 11.12 8.39 -9.95
C LEU A 281 10.60 6.98 -10.32
N ARG A 282 9.46 6.89 -11.01
CA ARG A 282 8.94 5.63 -11.56
C ARG A 282 9.94 4.96 -12.49
N ASP A 283 10.53 5.73 -13.43
CA ASP A 283 11.47 5.20 -14.42
C ASP A 283 12.77 4.74 -13.76
N GLU A 284 13.29 5.51 -12.79
CA GLU A 284 14.43 5.10 -11.97
C GLU A 284 14.19 3.80 -11.23
N LEU A 285 13.01 3.64 -10.61
CA LEU A 285 12.63 2.40 -9.91
C LEU A 285 12.45 1.22 -10.86
N ALA A 286 11.84 1.45 -12.02
CA ALA A 286 11.65 0.41 -13.04
C ALA A 286 12.98 -0.10 -13.63
N ALA A 287 14.00 0.74 -13.64
CA ALA A 287 15.34 0.37 -14.11
C ALA A 287 16.12 -0.56 -13.14
N VAL A 288 15.77 -0.55 -11.85
CA VAL A 288 16.54 -1.26 -10.81
C VAL A 288 15.76 -2.38 -10.11
N LEU A 289 14.44 -2.38 -10.21
CA LEU A 289 13.58 -3.44 -9.65
C LEU A 289 13.21 -4.44 -10.73
N PRO A 290 13.34 -5.75 -10.44
CA PRO A 290 13.04 -6.82 -11.40
C PRO A 290 11.55 -6.95 -11.74
#